data_bbe728b90fde73c7456b4fbfb4272ccf
#
_entry.id   bbe728b90fde73c7456b4fbfb4272ccf
#
_cell.length_a   1.000
_cell.length_b   1.000
_cell.length_c   1.000
_cell.angle_alpha   90.00
_cell.angle_beta   90.00
_cell.angle_gamma   90.00
#
_symmetry.space_group_name_H-M   'P 1'
#
loop_
_entity.id
_entity.type
_entity.pdbx_description
1 polymer ?
#
loop_
_entity_poly.entity_id
_entity_poly.type
_entity_poly.pdbx_seq_one_letter_code
_entity_poly.pdbx_strand_id
1 'polypeptide(L)'
;MYELLRKSFMASPVIDRNGYPYFVNPISDGVPRVDPALLNEVVEGLIDLGDFDCDVILAPEAMGIPLAVPISLRLGIPYSIVRKRGYGLPGEIIIDRSTGYSSGSLYINGPGRGDRAVIVEDTLSTGGTVRALALALASHGIRLVEVLAVFDKTGDLADAVPGVRVKAMLRVGVRDGKPFLDC
;
A
#
# COMPACT_ATOMS: atom_id res chain seq x y z
N MET A 1 -10.91 13.11 -12.46
CA MET A 1 -9.87 12.90 -11.46
C MET A 1 -9.17 11.58 -11.79
N TYR A 2 -7.84 11.55 -11.79
CA TYR A 2 -6.96 10.39 -12.05
C TYR A 2 -7.15 9.77 -13.44
N GLU A 3 -7.01 10.57 -14.49
CA GLU A 3 -7.30 10.13 -15.87
C GLU A 3 -6.30 9.08 -16.37
N LEU A 4 -4.99 9.32 -16.17
CA LEU A 4 -3.95 8.38 -16.58
C LEU A 4 -4.05 7.07 -15.80
N LEU A 5 -4.32 7.14 -14.50
CA LEU A 5 -4.48 5.96 -13.66
C LEU A 5 -5.69 5.13 -14.08
N ARG A 6 -6.85 5.77 -14.31
CA ARG A 6 -8.06 5.10 -14.80
C ARG A 6 -7.82 4.43 -16.15
N LYS A 7 -7.20 5.13 -17.10
CA LYS A 7 -6.86 4.61 -18.41
C LYS A 7 -5.88 3.43 -18.30
N SER A 8 -4.85 3.56 -17.48
CA SER A 8 -3.87 2.50 -17.22
C SER A 8 -4.54 1.27 -16.64
N PHE A 9 -5.40 1.44 -15.64
CA PHE A 9 -6.12 0.33 -15.01
C PHE A 9 -7.05 -0.39 -15.99
N MET A 10 -7.87 0.34 -16.75
CA MET A 10 -8.81 -0.25 -17.72
C MET A 10 -8.10 -0.96 -18.88
N ALA A 11 -6.84 -0.62 -19.15
CA ALA A 11 -6.01 -1.30 -20.16
C ALA A 11 -5.19 -2.48 -19.56
N SER A 12 -5.30 -2.76 -18.28
CA SER A 12 -4.54 -3.82 -17.61
C SER A 12 -4.94 -5.20 -18.15
N PRO A 13 -3.99 -6.04 -18.57
CA PRO A 13 -4.28 -7.43 -18.85
C PRO A 13 -4.68 -8.17 -17.58
N VAL A 14 -5.61 -9.11 -17.72
CA VAL A 14 -6.01 -10.02 -16.64
C VAL A 14 -5.45 -11.40 -16.92
N ILE A 15 -4.78 -11.98 -15.93
CA ILE A 15 -4.24 -13.33 -15.97
C ILE A 15 -4.90 -14.19 -14.90
N ASP A 16 -4.95 -15.50 -15.13
CA ASP A 16 -5.32 -16.44 -14.08
C ASP A 16 -4.12 -16.77 -13.19
N ARG A 17 -4.28 -16.58 -11.88
CA ARG A 17 -3.33 -17.03 -10.86
C ARG A 17 -3.99 -18.08 -9.96
N ASN A 18 -3.89 -19.33 -10.37
CA ASN A 18 -4.46 -20.46 -9.63
C ASN A 18 -5.97 -20.31 -9.37
N GLY A 19 -6.73 -19.97 -10.39
CA GLY A 19 -8.19 -19.74 -10.30
C GLY A 19 -8.58 -18.34 -9.80
N TYR A 20 -7.59 -17.47 -9.51
CA TYR A 20 -7.85 -16.10 -9.13
C TYR A 20 -7.56 -15.12 -10.28
N PRO A 21 -8.56 -14.35 -10.75
CA PRO A 21 -8.36 -13.35 -11.80
C PRO A 21 -7.53 -12.19 -11.27
N TYR A 22 -6.32 -12.05 -11.80
CA TYR A 22 -5.35 -11.05 -11.37
C TYR A 22 -5.08 -10.06 -12.49
N PHE A 23 -5.30 -8.75 -12.24
CA PHE A 23 -4.88 -7.72 -13.18
C PHE A 23 -3.39 -7.40 -12.99
N VAL A 24 -2.69 -7.15 -14.09
CA VAL A 24 -1.28 -6.72 -14.08
C VAL A 24 -1.21 -5.26 -14.48
N ASN A 25 -0.73 -4.40 -13.60
CA ASN A 25 -0.69 -2.95 -13.83
C ASN A 25 0.69 -2.38 -13.50
N PRO A 26 1.17 -1.37 -14.24
CA PRO A 26 2.46 -0.73 -13.95
C PRO A 26 2.61 -0.26 -12.50
N ILE A 27 1.56 0.25 -11.89
CA ILE A 27 1.61 0.76 -10.50
C ILE A 27 1.70 -0.38 -9.48
N SER A 28 0.95 -1.48 -9.67
CA SER A 28 0.95 -2.59 -8.71
C SER A 28 2.01 -3.65 -8.97
N ASP A 29 2.57 -3.71 -10.18
CA ASP A 29 3.49 -4.78 -10.56
C ASP A 29 4.81 -4.28 -11.16
N GLY A 30 4.90 -3.01 -11.54
CA GLY A 30 6.05 -2.47 -12.25
C GLY A 30 6.16 -2.96 -13.71
N VAL A 31 5.12 -3.60 -14.24
CA VAL A 31 5.16 -4.31 -15.54
C VAL A 31 4.15 -3.69 -16.50
N PRO A 32 4.54 -3.46 -17.77
CA PRO A 32 5.88 -3.68 -18.37
C PRO A 32 6.89 -2.61 -17.97
N ARG A 33 6.43 -1.42 -17.62
CA ARG A 33 7.21 -0.28 -17.11
C ARG A 33 6.28 0.78 -16.56
N VAL A 34 6.74 1.53 -15.58
CA VAL A 34 6.00 2.66 -15.01
C VAL A 34 6.29 3.91 -15.83
N ASP A 35 5.26 4.52 -16.40
CA ASP A 35 5.37 5.79 -17.09
C ASP A 35 5.53 6.93 -16.06
N PRO A 36 6.49 7.87 -16.24
CA PRO A 36 6.71 8.96 -15.29
C PRO A 36 5.50 9.87 -15.09
N ALA A 37 4.70 10.13 -16.12
CA ALA A 37 3.51 10.97 -16.01
C ALA A 37 2.41 10.25 -15.20
N LEU A 38 2.23 8.95 -15.40
CA LEU A 38 1.34 8.13 -14.61
C LEU A 38 1.77 8.09 -13.13
N LEU A 39 3.07 7.85 -12.87
CA LEU A 39 3.60 7.85 -11.50
C LEU A 39 3.39 9.20 -10.83
N ASN A 40 3.63 10.29 -11.55
CA ASN A 40 3.43 11.64 -11.03
C ASN A 40 1.96 11.91 -10.67
N GLU A 41 1.00 11.54 -11.54
CA GLU A 41 -0.43 11.67 -11.23
C GLU A 41 -0.81 10.89 -9.97
N VAL A 42 -0.29 9.66 -9.82
CA VAL A 42 -0.55 8.82 -8.65
C VAL A 42 0.03 9.44 -7.38
N VAL A 43 1.26 9.91 -7.43
CA VAL A 43 1.93 10.52 -6.28
C VAL A 43 1.24 11.80 -5.83
N GLU A 44 0.91 12.70 -6.76
CA GLU A 44 0.14 13.93 -6.43
C GLU A 44 -1.24 13.56 -5.87
N GLY A 45 -1.92 12.59 -6.47
CA GLY A 45 -3.21 12.14 -5.99
C GLY A 45 -3.18 11.51 -4.59
N LEU A 46 -2.11 10.77 -4.24
CA LEU A 46 -1.93 10.24 -2.88
C LEU A 46 -1.63 11.36 -1.88
N ILE A 47 -0.84 12.36 -2.26
CA ILE A 47 -0.55 13.53 -1.41
C ILE A 47 -1.83 14.32 -1.14
N ASP A 48 -2.62 14.59 -2.17
CA ASP A 48 -3.89 15.34 -2.04
C ASP A 48 -4.95 14.57 -1.22
N LEU A 49 -4.93 13.24 -1.31
CA LEU A 49 -5.86 12.35 -0.62
C LEU A 49 -5.52 12.18 0.86
N GLY A 50 -4.24 12.17 1.18
CA GLY A 50 -3.70 11.75 2.48
C GLY A 50 -3.57 12.88 3.50
N ASP A 51 -3.45 12.45 4.75
CA ASP A 51 -3.03 13.28 5.87
C ASP A 51 -1.62 12.86 6.27
N PHE A 52 -0.62 13.60 5.80
CA PHE A 52 0.79 13.32 6.06
C PHE A 52 1.33 14.06 7.30
N ASP A 53 0.49 14.38 8.28
CA ASP A 53 0.98 14.82 9.60
C ASP A 53 1.59 13.63 10.36
N CYS A 54 2.76 13.19 9.90
CA CYS A 54 3.46 12.01 10.37
C CYS A 54 4.98 12.22 10.40
N ASP A 55 5.66 11.36 11.15
CA ASP A 55 7.10 11.40 11.32
C ASP A 55 7.82 10.44 10.35
N VAL A 56 7.08 9.45 9.80
CA VAL A 56 7.62 8.45 8.88
C VAL A 56 6.55 7.89 7.93
N ILE A 57 6.92 7.66 6.67
CA ILE A 57 6.12 6.91 5.70
C ILE A 57 6.56 5.45 5.70
N LEU A 58 5.63 4.51 5.84
CA LEU A 58 5.89 3.09 5.75
C LEU A 58 5.50 2.57 4.37
N ALA A 59 6.45 1.94 3.69
CA ALA A 59 6.31 1.43 2.33
C ALA A 59 6.44 -0.10 2.30
N PRO A 60 5.36 -0.86 2.21
CA PRO A 60 5.45 -2.31 2.02
C PRO A 60 6.14 -2.66 0.69
N GLU A 61 7.08 -3.60 0.76
CA GLU A 61 7.72 -4.08 -0.47
C GLU A 61 6.78 -5.02 -1.25
N ALA A 62 6.72 -4.95 -2.59
CA ALA A 62 7.67 -4.17 -3.41
C ALA A 62 7.10 -2.82 -3.87
N MET A 63 5.81 -2.70 -4.17
CA MET A 63 5.29 -1.58 -4.95
C MET A 63 4.86 -0.36 -4.12
N GLY A 64 4.79 -0.46 -2.80
CA GLY A 64 4.75 0.72 -1.93
C GLY A 64 6.02 1.58 -2.02
N ILE A 65 7.17 0.97 -2.29
CA ILE A 65 8.46 1.68 -2.34
C ILE A 65 8.50 2.76 -3.43
N PRO A 66 8.20 2.48 -4.73
CA PRO A 66 8.25 3.49 -5.77
C PRO A 66 7.22 4.61 -5.59
N LEU A 67 6.21 4.43 -4.74
CA LEU A 67 5.25 5.47 -4.36
C LEU A 67 5.80 6.33 -3.21
N ALA A 68 6.33 5.69 -2.18
CA ALA A 68 6.83 6.38 -0.99
C ALA A 68 8.05 7.26 -1.26
N VAL A 69 8.95 6.84 -2.16
CA VAL A 69 10.18 7.61 -2.50
C VAL A 69 9.83 9.01 -3.01
N PRO A 70 9.04 9.19 -4.07
CA PRO A 70 8.70 10.52 -4.56
C PRO A 70 7.83 11.31 -3.58
N ILE A 71 6.95 10.68 -2.78
CA ILE A 71 6.19 11.37 -1.73
C ILE A 71 7.14 11.91 -0.66
N SER A 72 8.07 11.08 -0.19
CA SER A 72 9.10 11.47 0.78
C SER A 72 9.91 12.69 0.31
N LEU A 73 10.35 12.69 -0.95
CA LEU A 73 11.10 13.80 -1.54
C LEU A 73 10.29 15.09 -1.62
N ARG A 74 8.98 15.02 -1.91
CA ARG A 74 8.11 16.20 -2.01
C ARG A 74 7.74 16.78 -0.66
N LEU A 75 7.50 15.92 0.32
CA LEU A 75 7.02 16.34 1.65
C LEU A 75 8.15 16.54 2.67
N GLY A 76 9.37 16.08 2.36
CA GLY A 76 10.50 16.12 3.30
C GLY A 76 10.33 15.14 4.48
N ILE A 77 9.49 14.10 4.34
CA ILE A 77 9.22 13.13 5.39
C ILE A 77 10.04 11.86 5.10
N PRO A 78 10.81 11.34 6.07
CA PRO A 78 11.56 10.10 5.88
C PRO A 78 10.62 8.91 5.63
N TYR A 79 11.10 7.89 4.92
CA TYR A 79 10.36 6.65 4.75
C TYR A 79 11.15 5.43 5.23
N SER A 80 10.44 4.40 5.68
CA SER A 80 10.99 3.08 6.00
C SER A 80 10.27 2.00 5.20
N ILE A 81 11.04 0.99 4.79
CA ILE A 81 10.49 -0.11 4.01
C ILE A 81 10.03 -1.22 4.94
N VAL A 82 8.80 -1.68 4.76
CA VAL A 82 8.31 -2.92 5.37
C VAL A 82 8.76 -4.09 4.51
N ARG A 83 9.69 -4.89 5.04
CA ARG A 83 10.39 -5.95 4.29
C ARG A 83 9.87 -7.34 4.62
N LYS A 84 10.05 -8.26 3.68
CA LYS A 84 9.83 -9.71 3.87
C LYS A 84 11.07 -10.43 4.40
N ARG A 85 12.15 -9.70 4.64
CA ARG A 85 13.42 -10.20 5.15
C ARG A 85 13.91 -9.34 6.30
N GLY A 86 14.22 -9.96 7.44
CA GLY A 86 14.83 -9.32 8.59
C GLY A 86 16.32 -9.13 8.46
N TYR A 87 16.86 -8.24 9.27
CA TYR A 87 18.29 -7.93 9.40
C TYR A 87 18.83 -8.24 10.80
N GLY A 88 17.94 -8.50 11.77
CA GLY A 88 18.31 -8.75 13.18
C GLY A 88 18.90 -7.51 13.86
N LEU A 89 18.52 -6.32 13.43
CA LEU A 89 19.02 -5.08 14.01
C LEU A 89 18.29 -4.78 15.35
N PRO A 90 18.98 -4.12 16.31
CA PRO A 90 18.31 -3.66 17.52
C PRO A 90 17.10 -2.77 17.20
N GLY A 91 15.94 -3.09 17.80
CA GLY A 91 14.69 -2.36 17.57
C GLY A 91 13.93 -2.78 16.31
N GLU A 92 14.38 -3.82 15.58
CA GLU A 92 13.62 -4.37 14.47
C GLU A 92 12.25 -4.91 14.95
N ILE A 93 11.19 -4.44 14.35
CA ILE A 93 9.82 -4.89 14.62
C ILE A 93 9.54 -6.08 13.71
N ILE A 94 9.19 -7.22 14.32
CA ILE A 94 8.86 -8.46 13.60
C ILE A 94 7.35 -8.65 13.67
N ILE A 95 6.74 -8.88 12.52
CA ILE A 95 5.30 -9.02 12.36
C ILE A 95 5.01 -10.37 11.73
N ASP A 96 4.50 -11.29 12.52
CA ASP A 96 4.10 -12.60 12.02
C ASP A 96 2.76 -12.50 11.29
N ARG A 97 2.80 -12.87 10.03
CA ARG A 97 1.65 -12.88 9.15
C ARG A 97 1.21 -14.32 8.92
N SER A 98 0.26 -14.79 9.71
CA SER A 98 -0.45 -16.04 9.44
C SER A 98 -1.79 -15.71 8.77
N THR A 99 -1.83 -15.69 7.45
CA THR A 99 -3.09 -15.76 6.70
C THR A 99 -3.20 -17.15 6.09
N GLY A 100 -4.42 -17.69 5.97
CA GLY A 100 -4.63 -19.07 5.50
C GLY A 100 -4.02 -19.42 4.12
N TYR A 101 -3.38 -18.49 3.45
CA TYR A 101 -2.75 -18.65 2.12
C TYR A 101 -1.30 -18.18 2.02
N SER A 102 -0.76 -17.49 3.01
CA SER A 102 0.67 -17.11 3.05
C SER A 102 1.16 -17.01 4.49
N SER A 103 2.11 -17.84 4.85
CA SER A 103 2.90 -17.72 6.07
C SER A 103 4.17 -16.92 5.73
N GLY A 104 4.51 -15.95 6.56
CA GLY A 104 5.76 -15.18 6.42
C GLY A 104 5.78 -14.02 7.40
N SER A 105 6.96 -13.63 7.83
CA SER A 105 7.12 -12.47 8.69
C SER A 105 7.41 -11.23 7.86
N LEU A 106 6.95 -10.08 8.35
CA LEU A 106 7.34 -8.76 7.86
C LEU A 106 8.24 -8.10 8.90
N TYR A 107 9.10 -7.22 8.44
CA TYR A 107 10.12 -6.59 9.27
C TYR A 107 10.15 -5.08 9.01
N ILE A 108 10.18 -4.30 10.08
CA ILE A 108 10.29 -2.85 10.01
C ILE A 108 11.50 -2.42 10.84
N ASN A 109 12.32 -1.55 10.26
CA ASN A 109 13.38 -0.85 10.96
C ASN A 109 13.17 0.65 10.77
N GLY A 110 13.53 1.45 11.77
CA GLY A 110 13.51 2.90 11.69
C GLY A 110 12.52 3.57 12.63
N PRO A 111 11.20 3.34 12.52
CA PRO A 111 10.26 3.99 13.44
C PRO A 111 10.42 3.51 14.88
N GLY A 112 10.24 4.43 15.81
CA GLY A 112 10.36 4.20 17.24
C GLY A 112 9.09 4.56 18.01
N ARG A 113 9.11 4.27 19.31
CA ARG A 113 8.01 4.60 20.23
C ARG A 113 7.70 6.10 20.23
N GLY A 114 6.45 6.44 19.98
CA GLY A 114 5.96 7.81 19.93
C GLY A 114 5.85 8.37 18.51
N ASP A 115 6.46 7.73 17.51
CA ASP A 115 6.34 8.16 16.12
C ASP A 115 4.92 7.99 15.59
N ARG A 116 4.56 8.87 14.65
CA ARG A 116 3.34 8.80 13.84
C ARG A 116 3.71 8.29 12.45
N ALA A 117 3.01 7.31 11.97
CA ALA A 117 3.28 6.67 10.69
C ALA A 117 2.08 6.75 9.74
N VAL A 118 2.37 6.91 8.45
CA VAL A 118 1.41 6.71 7.34
C VAL A 118 1.88 5.53 6.51
N ILE A 119 0.99 4.59 6.18
CA ILE A 119 1.31 3.51 5.23
C ILE A 119 0.90 3.93 3.83
N VAL A 120 1.81 3.76 2.87
CA VAL A 120 1.54 3.94 1.43
C VAL A 120 1.70 2.60 0.72
N GLU A 121 0.61 2.13 0.11
CA GLU A 121 0.54 0.81 -0.55
C GLU A 121 0.02 0.95 -1.99
N ASP A 122 0.34 0.00 -2.85
CA ASP A 122 -0.20 -0.03 -4.21
C ASP A 122 -1.62 -0.59 -4.23
N THR A 123 -1.88 -1.69 -3.55
CA THR A 123 -3.17 -2.40 -3.62
C THR A 123 -3.60 -2.96 -2.27
N LEU A 124 -4.80 -2.62 -1.85
CA LEU A 124 -5.50 -3.29 -0.75
C LEU A 124 -6.42 -4.38 -1.31
N SER A 125 -6.15 -5.64 -0.94
CA SER A 125 -6.98 -6.78 -1.38
C SER A 125 -7.88 -7.31 -0.25
N THR A 126 -7.29 -7.91 0.78
CA THR A 126 -8.02 -8.40 1.96
C THR A 126 -7.82 -7.55 3.20
N GLY A 127 -6.94 -6.56 3.13
CA GLY A 127 -6.55 -5.74 4.28
C GLY A 127 -5.68 -6.49 5.33
N GLY A 128 -5.40 -7.76 5.13
CA GLY A 128 -4.67 -8.58 6.12
C GLY A 128 -3.28 -8.05 6.47
N THR A 129 -2.53 -7.60 5.47
CA THR A 129 -1.19 -7.02 5.67
C THR A 129 -1.25 -5.74 6.51
N VAL A 130 -2.09 -4.79 6.10
CA VAL A 130 -2.19 -3.50 6.80
C VAL A 130 -2.77 -3.66 8.20
N ARG A 131 -3.64 -4.64 8.43
CA ARG A 131 -4.16 -4.99 9.76
C ARG A 131 -3.08 -5.52 10.68
N ALA A 132 -2.24 -6.44 10.19
CA ALA A 132 -1.10 -6.96 10.95
C ALA A 132 -0.08 -5.86 11.27
N LEU A 133 0.20 -4.97 10.30
CA LEU A 133 1.05 -3.80 10.50
C LEU A 133 0.48 -2.87 11.59
N ALA A 134 -0.81 -2.53 11.53
CA ALA A 134 -1.45 -1.66 12.50
C ALA A 134 -1.36 -2.19 13.94
N LEU A 135 -1.61 -3.48 14.13
CA LEU A 135 -1.49 -4.14 15.44
C LEU A 135 -0.06 -4.12 15.97
N ALA A 136 0.92 -4.43 15.11
CA ALA A 136 2.32 -4.42 15.49
C ALA A 136 2.82 -3.01 15.83
N LEU A 137 2.48 -2.01 15.02
CA LEU A 137 2.84 -0.61 15.30
C LEU A 137 2.25 -0.16 16.64
N ALA A 138 0.98 -0.43 16.89
CA ALA A 138 0.32 -0.10 18.16
C ALA A 138 1.00 -0.76 19.36
N SER A 139 1.40 -2.04 19.26
CA SER A 139 2.09 -2.75 20.35
C SER A 139 3.48 -2.17 20.65
N HIS A 140 4.11 -1.52 19.67
CA HIS A 140 5.39 -0.81 19.84
C HIS A 140 5.24 0.66 20.18
N GLY A 141 4.00 1.13 20.39
CA GLY A 141 3.72 2.52 20.76
C GLY A 141 3.89 3.51 19.60
N ILE A 142 3.78 3.02 18.36
CA ILE A 142 3.79 3.82 17.14
C ILE A 142 2.33 4.06 16.71
N ARG A 143 1.97 5.31 16.44
CA ARG A 143 0.62 5.67 16.02
C ARG A 143 0.47 5.59 14.51
N LEU A 144 -0.34 4.67 14.03
CA LEU A 144 -0.74 4.67 12.62
C LEU A 144 -1.81 5.76 12.40
N VAL A 145 -1.47 6.79 11.62
CA VAL A 145 -2.34 7.94 11.31
C VAL A 145 -3.35 7.56 10.24
N GLU A 146 -2.85 6.99 9.14
CA GLU A 146 -3.65 6.68 7.95
C GLU A 146 -2.99 5.59 7.11
N VAL A 147 -3.81 4.90 6.32
CA VAL A 147 -3.36 3.99 5.25
C VAL A 147 -3.87 4.54 3.92
N LEU A 148 -2.95 4.74 2.98
CA LEU A 148 -3.23 5.22 1.64
C LEU A 148 -2.90 4.14 0.62
N ALA A 149 -3.80 3.87 -0.31
CA ALA A 149 -3.58 2.93 -1.39
C ALA A 149 -3.95 3.53 -2.74
N VAL A 150 -3.36 3.00 -3.80
CA VAL A 150 -3.77 3.36 -5.16
C VAL A 150 -5.04 2.60 -5.53
N PHE A 151 -5.05 1.28 -5.30
CA PHE A 151 -6.18 0.42 -5.66
C PHE A 151 -6.82 -0.22 -4.43
N ASP A 152 -8.15 -0.13 -4.34
CA ASP A 152 -8.98 -0.87 -3.39
C ASP A 152 -9.71 -2.01 -4.10
N LYS A 153 -9.46 -3.24 -3.63
CA LYS A 153 -10.17 -4.48 -4.02
C LYS A 153 -10.98 -5.07 -2.87
N THR A 154 -10.97 -4.44 -1.69
CA THR A 154 -11.65 -4.97 -0.49
C THR A 154 -13.16 -4.84 -0.60
N GLY A 155 -13.63 -3.80 -1.32
CA GLY A 155 -15.03 -3.41 -1.37
C GLY A 155 -15.49 -2.63 -0.14
N ASP A 156 -14.80 -2.72 0.98
CA ASP A 156 -15.07 -1.93 2.19
C ASP A 156 -13.78 -1.54 2.91
N LEU A 157 -13.37 -0.29 2.75
CA LEU A 157 -12.17 0.27 3.37
C LEU A 157 -12.38 0.55 4.87
N ALA A 158 -13.62 0.77 5.32
CA ALA A 158 -13.90 1.13 6.72
C ALA A 158 -13.51 -0.01 7.67
N ASP A 159 -13.68 -1.24 7.24
CA ASP A 159 -13.36 -2.44 8.02
C ASP A 159 -11.93 -2.96 7.77
N ALA A 160 -11.19 -2.34 6.85
CA ALA A 160 -9.85 -2.82 6.52
C ALA A 160 -8.90 -2.76 7.72
N VAL A 161 -8.95 -1.67 8.49
CA VAL A 161 -8.16 -1.51 9.74
C VAL A 161 -9.02 -0.78 10.78
N PRO A 162 -9.58 -1.46 11.79
CA PRO A 162 -10.41 -0.82 12.80
C PRO A 162 -9.72 0.35 13.50
N GLY A 163 -10.39 1.51 13.55
CA GLY A 163 -9.88 2.69 14.23
C GLY A 163 -8.83 3.49 13.46
N VAL A 164 -8.47 3.08 12.25
CA VAL A 164 -7.54 3.81 11.37
C VAL A 164 -8.25 4.24 10.09
N ARG A 165 -8.01 5.47 9.65
CA ARG A 165 -8.51 5.94 8.36
C ARG A 165 -7.80 5.20 7.23
N VAL A 166 -8.57 4.63 6.33
CA VAL A 166 -8.06 3.95 5.13
C VAL A 166 -8.70 4.60 3.91
N LYS A 167 -7.87 5.04 2.97
CA LYS A 167 -8.33 5.69 1.74
C LYS A 167 -7.64 5.05 0.53
N ALA A 168 -8.33 5.05 -0.60
CA ALA A 168 -7.77 4.62 -1.88
C ALA A 168 -8.18 5.56 -3.00
N MET A 169 -7.33 5.66 -4.03
CA MET A 169 -7.60 6.50 -5.19
C MET A 169 -8.71 5.92 -6.08
N LEU A 170 -8.68 4.60 -6.30
CA LEU A 170 -9.66 3.89 -7.13
C LEU A 170 -10.15 2.62 -6.44
N ARG A 171 -11.48 2.42 -6.44
CA ARG A 171 -12.08 1.12 -6.16
C ARG A 171 -12.13 0.32 -7.46
N VAL A 172 -11.61 -0.91 -7.43
CA VAL A 172 -11.35 -1.69 -8.64
C VAL A 172 -11.70 -3.17 -8.46
N GLY A 173 -11.98 -3.83 -9.59
CA GLY A 173 -12.21 -5.27 -9.60
C GLY A 173 -11.95 -5.89 -10.97
N VAL A 174 -12.16 -7.21 -11.03
CA VAL A 174 -12.15 -7.98 -12.27
C VAL A 174 -13.48 -8.72 -12.37
N ARG A 175 -14.17 -8.57 -13.51
CA ARG A 175 -15.43 -9.25 -13.82
C ARG A 175 -15.34 -9.77 -15.25
N ASP A 176 -15.70 -11.02 -15.46
CA ASP A 176 -15.66 -11.69 -16.79
C ASP A 176 -14.30 -11.53 -17.50
N GLY A 177 -13.20 -11.67 -16.74
CA GLY A 177 -11.84 -11.54 -17.25
C GLY A 177 -11.43 -10.12 -17.67
N LYS A 178 -12.19 -9.09 -17.28
CA LYS A 178 -11.89 -7.68 -17.59
C LYS A 178 -11.83 -6.83 -16.35
N PRO A 179 -10.91 -5.83 -16.30
CA PRO A 179 -10.88 -4.85 -15.24
C PRO A 179 -12.13 -3.97 -15.27
N PHE A 180 -12.66 -3.59 -14.11
CA PHE A 180 -13.72 -2.61 -13.98
C PHE A 180 -13.47 -1.67 -12.80
N LEU A 181 -13.98 -0.44 -12.92
CA LEU A 181 -13.99 0.54 -11.83
C LEU A 181 -15.30 0.41 -11.09
N ASP A 182 -15.23 0.28 -9.77
CA ASP A 182 -16.41 0.34 -8.90
C ASP A 182 -16.63 1.80 -8.48
N CYS A 183 -17.85 2.30 -8.69
CA CYS A 183 -18.22 3.72 -8.47
C CYS A 183 -18.82 3.92 -7.10
#